data_adb6879f1d6a8768f9e40db1e2af410f
#
_entry.id   adb6879f1d6a8768f9e40db1e2af410f
#
_cell.length_a   1.000
_cell.length_b   1.000
_cell.length_c   1.000
_cell.angle_alpha   90.00
_cell.angle_beta   90.00
_cell.angle_gamma   90.00
#
_symmetry.space_group_name_H-M   'P 1'
#
loop_
_entity.id
_entity.type
_entity.pdbx_description
1 polymer ?
#
loop_
_entity_poly.entity_id
_entity_poly.type
_entity_poly.pdbx_seq_one_letter_code
_entity_poly.pdbx_strand_id
1 'polypeptide(L)'
;FICPNCSVNLNYHKNKNFLLCHYCGYKTNLNKICKDNNLCEFIMCGPGVERIAEELEQKYPDKKIQIFSSDTLNKKKSAEKLIEKIENKKIDILVGTQLISKGYHFPKLNCIVVVDADFSSHGYDLRSAEKNIQLYHQLSGRAGREGSSSTIYFQTYTPNDETLLNISKKDPHKFLLNEIE
;
A
#
# COMPACT_ATOMS: atom_id res chain seq x y z
N PHE A 1 -3.12 15.81 9.92
CA PHE A 1 -3.33 17.16 9.34
C PHE A 1 -4.37 17.12 8.25
N ILE A 2 -5.29 18.07 8.27
CA ILE A 2 -6.43 18.17 7.36
C ILE A 2 -6.16 19.26 6.34
N CYS A 3 -6.48 19.00 5.08
CA CYS A 3 -6.37 19.96 3.99
C CYS A 3 -7.39 21.13 4.21
N PRO A 4 -6.97 22.39 4.17
CA PRO A 4 -7.87 23.53 4.35
C PRO A 4 -8.87 23.71 3.20
N ASN A 5 -8.58 23.15 2.01
CA ASN A 5 -9.42 23.33 0.81
C ASN A 5 -10.50 22.27 0.68
N CYS A 6 -10.24 21.04 1.09
CA CYS A 6 -11.14 19.90 0.84
C CYS A 6 -11.31 18.96 2.03
N SER A 7 -10.82 19.35 3.21
CA SER A 7 -11.02 18.62 4.49
C SER A 7 -10.55 17.17 4.52
N VAL A 8 -9.77 16.70 3.54
CA VAL A 8 -9.17 15.38 3.55
C VAL A 8 -7.81 15.39 4.24
N ASN A 9 -7.34 14.22 4.69
CA ASN A 9 -6.03 14.09 5.32
C ASN A 9 -4.90 14.43 4.35
N LEU A 10 -3.90 15.18 4.86
CA LEU A 10 -2.67 15.47 4.13
C LEU A 10 -1.69 14.30 4.28
N ASN A 11 -0.98 13.98 3.21
CA ASN A 11 0.07 12.97 3.21
C ASN A 11 1.44 13.62 3.31
N TYR A 12 2.29 13.11 4.21
CA TYR A 12 3.65 13.58 4.37
C TYR A 12 4.60 12.89 3.41
N HIS A 13 5.34 13.67 2.64
CA HIS A 13 6.39 13.21 1.75
C HIS A 13 7.76 13.40 2.40
N LYS A 14 8.30 12.34 3.03
CA LYS A 14 9.56 12.35 3.80
C LYS A 14 10.74 12.91 2.98
N ASN A 15 10.91 12.45 1.74
CA ASN A 15 12.03 12.86 0.87
C ASN A 15 12.03 14.35 0.50
N LYS A 16 10.88 15.00 0.54
CA LYS A 16 10.71 16.41 0.14
C LYS A 16 10.30 17.31 1.30
N ASN A 17 10.14 16.73 2.49
CA ASN A 17 9.77 17.41 3.75
C ASN A 17 8.57 18.34 3.63
N PHE A 18 7.49 17.89 2.94
CA PHE A 18 6.24 18.63 2.87
C PHE A 18 5.02 17.72 2.99
N LEU A 19 3.89 18.33 3.34
CA LEU A 19 2.56 17.72 3.31
C LEU A 19 1.87 18.06 2.00
N LEU A 20 1.27 17.05 1.37
CA LEU A 20 0.53 17.16 0.11
C LEU A 20 -0.89 16.63 0.27
N CYS A 21 -1.84 17.38 -0.22
CA CYS A 21 -3.19 16.88 -0.49
C CYS A 21 -3.22 16.22 -1.87
N HIS A 22 -3.40 14.91 -1.92
CA HIS A 22 -3.51 14.20 -3.19
C HIS A 22 -4.83 14.44 -3.93
N TYR A 23 -5.78 15.12 -3.27
CA TYR A 23 -7.08 15.45 -3.87
C TYR A 23 -7.06 16.77 -4.64
N CYS A 24 -6.58 17.84 -4.01
CA CYS A 24 -6.59 19.19 -4.60
C CYS A 24 -5.19 19.74 -4.93
N GLY A 25 -4.13 19.03 -4.61
CA GLY A 25 -2.75 19.47 -4.85
C GLY A 25 -2.21 20.49 -3.85
N TYR A 26 -2.97 20.84 -2.80
CA TYR A 26 -2.48 21.76 -1.77
C TYR A 26 -1.20 21.26 -1.11
N LYS A 27 -0.20 22.14 -0.94
CA LYS A 27 1.10 21.82 -0.34
C LYS A 27 1.41 22.76 0.81
N THR A 28 1.98 22.20 1.88
CA THR A 28 2.47 22.99 3.02
C THR A 28 3.63 22.30 3.70
N ASN A 29 4.52 23.07 4.34
CA ASN A 29 5.62 22.51 5.12
C ASN A 29 5.17 22.27 6.56
N LEU A 30 5.72 21.24 7.22
CA LEU A 30 5.45 20.94 8.63
C LEU A 30 5.70 22.15 9.55
N ASN A 31 6.78 22.87 9.33
CA ASN A 31 7.16 24.04 10.14
C ASN A 31 6.14 25.18 10.11
N LYS A 32 5.30 25.25 9.05
CA LYS A 32 4.24 26.28 8.95
C LYS A 32 2.97 25.90 9.73
N ILE A 33 2.86 24.64 10.15
CA ILE A 33 1.67 24.12 10.83
C ILE A 33 1.83 24.20 12.35
N CYS A 34 3.06 24.17 12.84
CA CYS A 34 3.34 24.35 14.27
C CYS A 34 3.12 25.79 14.66
N LYS A 35 2.13 26.05 15.53
CA LYS A 35 1.80 27.36 16.06
C LYS A 35 2.73 27.78 17.22
N ASP A 36 3.46 26.84 17.80
CA ASP A 36 4.26 27.01 19.00
C ASP A 36 5.78 27.05 18.69
N ASN A 37 6.20 27.91 17.76
CA ASN A 37 7.62 28.22 17.50
C ASN A 37 8.57 27.01 17.44
N ASN A 38 8.20 25.96 16.68
CA ASN A 38 8.98 24.72 16.48
C ASN A 38 9.07 23.76 17.68
N LEU A 39 8.26 23.92 18.71
CA LEU A 39 8.19 22.96 19.83
C LEU A 39 7.32 21.73 19.56
N CYS A 40 6.72 21.63 18.37
CA CYS A 40 5.85 20.51 18.01
C CYS A 40 6.68 19.29 17.60
N GLU A 41 6.49 18.18 18.29
CA GLU A 41 6.92 16.86 17.81
C GLU A 41 5.83 16.24 16.95
N PHE A 42 6.18 15.86 15.72
CA PHE A 42 5.26 15.22 14.79
C PHE A 42 5.50 13.73 14.75
N ILE A 43 4.49 12.96 15.13
CA ILE A 43 4.51 11.50 15.03
C ILE A 43 3.98 11.11 13.65
N MET A 44 4.79 10.37 12.91
CA MET A 44 4.39 9.79 11.63
C MET A 44 3.44 8.62 11.88
N CYS A 45 2.19 8.77 11.43
CA CYS A 45 1.17 7.73 11.54
C CYS A 45 1.01 7.01 10.18
N GLY A 46 0.79 5.72 10.25
CA GLY A 46 0.54 4.85 9.11
C GLY A 46 1.78 4.11 8.59
N PRO A 47 1.56 2.97 7.91
CA PRO A 47 2.61 2.12 7.37
C PRO A 47 3.12 2.69 6.04
N GLY A 48 4.02 3.69 6.11
CA GLY A 48 4.74 4.15 4.91
C GLY A 48 5.66 3.06 4.36
N VAL A 49 5.77 2.96 3.04
CA VAL A 49 6.60 1.93 2.37
C VAL A 49 8.06 2.00 2.81
N GLU A 50 8.58 3.20 3.06
CA GLU A 50 9.94 3.41 3.53
C GLU A 50 10.13 2.84 4.94
N ARG A 51 9.18 3.10 5.84
CA ARG A 51 9.24 2.59 7.22
C ARG A 51 9.15 1.07 7.25
N ILE A 52 8.25 0.48 6.48
CA ILE A 52 8.14 -0.99 6.38
C ILE A 52 9.43 -1.58 5.85
N ALA A 53 10.05 -0.97 4.84
CA ALA A 53 11.31 -1.44 4.29
C ALA A 53 12.45 -1.35 5.32
N GLU A 54 12.58 -0.22 6.03
CA GLU A 54 13.56 -0.02 7.11
C GLU A 54 13.41 -1.08 8.22
N GLU A 55 12.19 -1.36 8.67
CA GLU A 55 11.91 -2.37 9.70
C GLU A 55 12.24 -3.80 9.19
N LEU A 56 11.95 -4.09 7.94
CA LEU A 56 12.28 -5.39 7.33
C LEU A 56 13.80 -5.56 7.15
N GLU A 57 14.53 -4.53 6.74
CA GLU A 57 16.00 -4.55 6.62
C GLU A 57 16.66 -4.83 7.98
N GLN A 58 16.16 -4.23 9.05
CA GLN A 58 16.64 -4.51 10.40
C GLN A 58 16.37 -5.94 10.84
N LYS A 59 15.17 -6.46 10.51
CA LYS A 59 14.72 -7.80 10.94
C LYS A 59 15.34 -8.92 10.09
N TYR A 60 15.61 -8.65 8.82
CA TYR A 60 16.10 -9.61 7.84
C TYR A 60 17.32 -9.06 7.09
N PRO A 61 18.49 -8.87 7.76
CA PRO A 61 19.65 -8.22 7.17
C PRO A 61 20.24 -8.98 5.97
N ASP A 62 20.01 -10.30 5.87
CA ASP A 62 20.50 -11.13 4.78
C ASP A 62 19.56 -11.13 3.55
N LYS A 63 18.41 -10.45 3.64
CA LYS A 63 17.43 -10.41 2.56
C LYS A 63 17.52 -9.13 1.74
N LYS A 64 17.35 -9.27 0.44
CA LYS A 64 17.33 -8.15 -0.50
C LYS A 64 15.92 -7.57 -0.56
N ILE A 65 15.74 -6.41 0.08
CA ILE A 65 14.49 -5.70 0.16
C ILE A 65 14.49 -4.58 -0.88
N GLN A 66 13.39 -4.42 -1.58
CA GLN A 66 13.25 -3.39 -2.61
C GLN A 66 11.88 -2.69 -2.49
N ILE A 67 11.92 -1.35 -2.53
CA ILE A 67 10.70 -0.54 -2.59
C ILE A 67 10.23 -0.40 -4.04
N PHE A 68 8.91 -0.59 -4.22
CA PHE A 68 8.19 -0.40 -5.49
C PHE A 68 7.11 0.66 -5.29
N SER A 69 7.42 1.90 -5.59
CA SER A 69 6.51 3.05 -5.47
C SER A 69 6.50 3.89 -6.76
N SER A 70 5.52 4.80 -6.89
CA SER A 70 5.50 5.74 -8.00
C SER A 70 6.77 6.57 -8.11
N ASP A 71 7.38 6.92 -6.99
CA ASP A 71 8.61 7.70 -6.95
C ASP A 71 9.83 6.91 -7.46
N THR A 72 9.85 5.59 -7.21
CA THR A 72 10.89 4.69 -7.74
C THR A 72 10.70 4.40 -9.23
N LEU A 73 9.49 4.56 -9.77
CA LEU A 73 9.12 4.25 -11.15
C LEU A 73 9.12 5.45 -12.10
N ASN A 74 9.29 6.66 -11.58
CA ASN A 74 9.19 7.92 -12.36
C ASN A 74 10.22 8.04 -13.51
N LYS A 75 11.21 7.15 -13.58
CA LYS A 75 12.11 7.00 -14.72
C LYS A 75 11.87 5.65 -15.38
N LYS A 76 11.42 5.63 -16.63
CA LYS A 76 11.17 4.41 -17.42
C LYS A 76 12.30 3.37 -17.31
N LYS A 77 13.55 3.81 -17.41
CA LYS A 77 14.75 2.96 -17.23
C LYS A 77 14.88 2.35 -15.81
N SER A 78 14.32 3.00 -14.78
CA SER A 78 14.36 2.47 -13.42
C SER A 78 13.33 1.37 -13.21
N ALA A 79 12.16 1.50 -13.83
CA ALA A 79 11.13 0.47 -13.81
C ALA A 79 11.60 -0.81 -14.53
N GLU A 80 12.17 -0.68 -15.72
CA GLU A 80 12.71 -1.82 -16.50
C GLU A 80 13.78 -2.58 -15.72
N LYS A 81 14.76 -1.86 -15.14
CA LYS A 81 15.80 -2.46 -14.30
C LYS A 81 15.25 -3.15 -13.06
N LEU A 82 14.18 -2.61 -12.46
CA LEU A 82 13.56 -3.20 -11.30
C LEU A 82 12.84 -4.50 -11.67
N ILE A 83 12.11 -4.51 -12.77
CA ILE A 83 11.45 -5.70 -13.30
C ILE A 83 12.48 -6.78 -13.62
N GLU A 84 13.56 -6.44 -14.30
CA GLU A 84 14.67 -7.36 -14.57
C GLU A 84 15.27 -7.97 -13.30
N LYS A 85 15.42 -7.19 -12.23
CA LYS A 85 15.88 -7.70 -10.93
C LYS A 85 14.89 -8.69 -10.31
N ILE A 86 13.59 -8.43 -10.44
CA ILE A 86 12.52 -9.31 -9.93
C ILE A 86 12.53 -10.63 -10.71
N GLU A 87 12.55 -10.57 -12.03
CA GLU A 87 12.58 -11.74 -12.91
C GLU A 87 13.83 -12.59 -12.69
N ASN A 88 14.97 -11.96 -12.49
CA ASN A 88 16.25 -12.63 -12.17
C ASN A 88 16.38 -13.08 -10.70
N LYS A 89 15.31 -13.01 -9.90
CA LYS A 89 15.29 -13.44 -8.48
C LYS A 89 16.35 -12.75 -7.62
N LYS A 90 16.68 -11.50 -7.93
CA LYS A 90 17.65 -10.70 -7.18
C LYS A 90 17.01 -9.95 -6.01
N ILE A 91 15.71 -10.13 -5.79
CA ILE A 91 14.92 -9.49 -4.73
C ILE A 91 14.19 -10.59 -3.97
N ASP A 92 14.32 -10.57 -2.65
CA ASP A 92 13.64 -11.51 -1.76
C ASP A 92 12.30 -10.95 -1.27
N ILE A 93 12.25 -9.64 -0.96
CA ILE A 93 11.05 -8.98 -0.44
C ILE A 93 10.80 -7.70 -1.24
N LEU A 94 9.59 -7.56 -1.74
CA LEU A 94 9.14 -6.36 -2.44
C LEU A 94 8.13 -5.61 -1.57
N VAL A 95 8.44 -4.38 -1.21
CA VAL A 95 7.55 -3.49 -0.45
C VAL A 95 6.96 -2.45 -1.38
N GLY A 96 5.64 -2.30 -1.40
CA GLY A 96 5.06 -1.33 -2.29
C GLY A 96 3.62 -0.98 -1.98
N THR A 97 3.11 -0.02 -2.75
CA THR A 97 1.72 0.41 -2.71
C THR A 97 0.86 -0.39 -3.71
N GLN A 98 -0.38 0.01 -3.90
CA GLN A 98 -1.31 -0.56 -4.89
C GLN A 98 -0.76 -0.66 -6.32
N LEU A 99 0.33 0.05 -6.64
CA LEU A 99 1.01 -0.04 -7.94
C LEU A 99 1.50 -1.44 -8.28
N ILE A 100 1.84 -2.25 -7.28
CA ILE A 100 2.29 -3.64 -7.46
C ILE A 100 1.19 -4.48 -8.14
N SER A 101 -0.08 -4.16 -7.91
CA SER A 101 -1.21 -4.87 -8.51
C SER A 101 -1.39 -4.60 -10.01
N LYS A 102 -0.82 -3.51 -10.53
CA LYS A 102 -1.06 -3.03 -11.91
C LYS A 102 -0.04 -3.58 -12.90
N GLY A 103 -0.46 -4.59 -13.67
CA GLY A 103 0.21 -4.93 -14.94
C GLY A 103 1.55 -5.69 -14.86
N TYR A 104 2.16 -5.83 -13.70
CA TYR A 104 3.46 -6.49 -13.56
C TYR A 104 3.32 -7.99 -13.28
N HIS A 105 4.20 -8.77 -13.85
CA HIS A 105 4.29 -10.20 -13.60
C HIS A 105 5.37 -10.47 -12.55
N PHE A 106 5.03 -11.26 -11.53
CA PHE A 106 5.96 -11.65 -10.46
C PHE A 106 6.08 -13.17 -10.45
N PRO A 107 6.99 -13.73 -11.26
CA PRO A 107 7.24 -15.16 -11.26
C PRO A 107 7.75 -15.55 -9.86
N LYS A 108 7.18 -16.64 -9.31
CA LYS A 108 7.52 -17.19 -7.98
C LYS A 108 7.08 -16.36 -6.76
N LEU A 109 6.15 -15.45 -6.94
CA LEU A 109 5.49 -14.81 -5.81
C LEU A 109 4.67 -15.87 -5.05
N ASN A 110 5.13 -16.24 -3.88
CA ASN A 110 4.52 -17.30 -3.04
C ASN A 110 3.84 -16.76 -1.77
N CYS A 111 4.14 -15.51 -1.40
CA CYS A 111 3.57 -14.87 -0.23
C CYS A 111 3.26 -13.41 -0.51
N ILE A 112 2.07 -12.97 -0.12
CA ILE A 112 1.66 -11.56 -0.13
C ILE A 112 1.19 -11.21 1.27
N VAL A 113 1.65 -10.09 1.80
CA VAL A 113 1.17 -9.52 3.06
C VAL A 113 0.56 -8.16 2.77
N VAL A 114 -0.73 -8.01 3.05
CA VAL A 114 -1.44 -6.75 2.98
C VAL A 114 -1.42 -6.13 4.38
N VAL A 115 -0.68 -5.04 4.51
CA VAL A 115 -0.56 -4.30 5.77
C VAL A 115 -1.69 -3.29 5.85
N ASP A 116 -2.37 -3.22 7.00
CA ASP A 116 -3.50 -2.32 7.25
C ASP A 116 -4.64 -2.51 6.23
N ALA A 117 -5.26 -3.68 6.30
CA ALA A 117 -6.34 -4.09 5.38
C ALA A 117 -7.73 -3.59 5.80
N ASP A 118 -7.81 -2.65 6.75
CA ASP A 118 -9.08 -2.16 7.28
C ASP A 118 -9.73 -1.17 6.30
N PHE A 119 -10.91 -1.52 5.81
CA PHE A 119 -11.61 -0.78 4.76
C PHE A 119 -12.28 0.50 5.25
N SER A 120 -12.67 0.54 6.52
CA SER A 120 -13.45 1.63 7.10
C SER A 120 -12.66 2.89 7.40
N SER A 121 -11.31 2.79 7.42
CA SER A 121 -10.45 3.88 7.86
C SER A 121 -9.93 4.80 6.75
N HIS A 122 -10.11 4.44 5.47
CA HIS A 122 -9.38 5.04 4.36
C HIS A 122 -10.24 5.92 3.45
N GLY A 123 -10.96 6.87 4.02
CA GLY A 123 -11.37 8.06 3.29
C GLY A 123 -12.83 8.15 2.89
N TYR A 124 -13.17 9.32 2.42
CA TYR A 124 -14.47 9.77 1.98
C TYR A 124 -14.93 9.17 0.62
N ASP A 125 -14.20 8.19 0.08
CA ASP A 125 -14.56 7.54 -1.18
C ASP A 125 -15.51 6.38 -0.90
N LEU A 126 -16.77 6.55 -1.25
CA LEU A 126 -17.84 5.55 -1.14
C LEU A 126 -17.49 4.23 -1.86
N ARG A 127 -16.56 4.26 -2.81
CA ARG A 127 -16.09 3.08 -3.55
C ARG A 127 -14.76 2.53 -3.05
N SER A 128 -14.29 2.95 -1.88
CA SER A 128 -13.01 2.48 -1.35
C SER A 128 -13.00 0.97 -1.10
N ALA A 129 -14.09 0.44 -0.55
CA ALA A 129 -14.26 -1.00 -0.32
C ALA A 129 -14.23 -1.79 -1.65
N GLU A 130 -15.00 -1.38 -2.65
CA GLU A 130 -15.01 -2.00 -3.99
C GLU A 130 -13.62 -2.00 -4.64
N LYS A 131 -12.92 -0.87 -4.59
CA LYS A 131 -11.56 -0.74 -5.14
C LYS A 131 -10.56 -1.65 -4.43
N ASN A 132 -10.67 -1.77 -3.11
CA ASN A 132 -9.80 -2.65 -2.33
C ASN A 132 -10.05 -4.13 -2.63
N ILE A 133 -11.32 -4.52 -2.78
CA ILE A 133 -11.68 -5.88 -3.17
C ILE A 133 -11.13 -6.22 -4.56
N GLN A 134 -11.32 -5.34 -5.53
CA GLN A 134 -10.77 -5.51 -6.88
C GLN A 134 -9.25 -5.65 -6.82
N LEU A 135 -8.57 -4.84 -6.00
CA LEU A 135 -7.14 -4.90 -5.76
C LEU A 135 -6.73 -6.28 -5.22
N TYR A 136 -7.42 -6.79 -4.19
CA TYR A 136 -7.08 -8.06 -3.57
C TYR A 136 -7.34 -9.24 -4.48
N HIS A 137 -8.40 -9.19 -5.30
CA HIS A 137 -8.61 -10.18 -6.37
C HIS A 137 -7.49 -10.14 -7.42
N GLN A 138 -7.04 -8.96 -7.80
CA GLN A 138 -5.91 -8.82 -8.72
C GLN A 138 -4.61 -9.39 -8.13
N LEU A 139 -4.36 -9.17 -6.85
CA LEU A 139 -3.21 -9.73 -6.14
C LEU A 139 -3.29 -11.26 -6.05
N SER A 140 -4.46 -11.80 -5.72
CA SER A 140 -4.66 -13.26 -5.63
C SER A 140 -4.45 -13.95 -6.98
N GLY A 141 -4.85 -13.31 -8.08
CA GLY A 141 -4.62 -13.83 -9.43
C GLY A 141 -3.17 -13.76 -9.90
N ARG A 142 -2.28 -13.09 -9.17
CA ARG A 142 -0.83 -13.00 -9.51
C ARG A 142 0.03 -13.98 -8.74
N ALA A 143 -0.45 -14.40 -7.59
CA ALA A 143 0.22 -15.36 -6.74
C ALA A 143 -0.08 -16.79 -7.23
N GLY A 144 0.94 -17.65 -7.33
CA GLY A 144 0.75 -19.08 -7.64
C GLY A 144 0.53 -19.45 -9.10
N ARG A 145 0.84 -18.60 -10.08
CA ARG A 145 0.60 -18.86 -11.51
C ARG A 145 1.43 -20.02 -12.12
N GLU A 146 2.54 -20.38 -11.51
CA GLU A 146 3.43 -21.46 -12.01
C GLU A 146 3.22 -22.80 -11.28
N GLY A 147 2.01 -23.08 -10.80
CA GLY A 147 1.71 -24.35 -10.12
C GLY A 147 2.16 -24.41 -8.65
N SER A 148 2.71 -23.31 -8.11
CA SER A 148 3.03 -23.20 -6.70
C SER A 148 1.85 -22.61 -5.93
N SER A 149 1.54 -23.17 -4.76
CA SER A 149 0.57 -22.57 -3.84
C SER A 149 1.12 -21.24 -3.32
N SER A 150 0.27 -20.21 -3.32
CA SER A 150 0.61 -18.93 -2.73
C SER A 150 -0.36 -18.58 -1.61
N THR A 151 0.13 -17.88 -0.61
CA THR A 151 -0.65 -17.48 0.56
C THR A 151 -0.72 -15.96 0.62
N ILE A 152 -1.90 -15.44 0.92
CA ILE A 152 -2.11 -14.01 1.18
C ILE A 152 -2.50 -13.84 2.64
N TYR A 153 -1.79 -12.96 3.33
CA TYR A 153 -2.07 -12.59 4.71
C TYR A 153 -2.62 -11.17 4.73
N PHE A 154 -3.71 -10.96 5.47
CA PHE A 154 -4.29 -9.65 5.71
C PHE A 154 -4.05 -9.27 7.17
N GLN A 155 -3.32 -8.18 7.38
CA GLN A 155 -3.19 -7.57 8.70
C GLN A 155 -4.37 -6.62 8.90
N THR A 156 -5.18 -6.87 9.92
CA THR A 156 -6.40 -6.10 10.21
C THR A 156 -6.67 -6.02 11.71
N TYR A 157 -7.31 -4.96 12.15
CA TYR A 157 -7.89 -4.84 13.48
C TYR A 157 -9.29 -5.43 13.56
N THR A 158 -9.92 -5.70 12.42
CA THR A 158 -11.30 -6.23 12.29
C THR A 158 -11.32 -7.57 11.55
N PRO A 159 -10.76 -8.66 12.12
CA PRO A 159 -10.62 -9.95 11.44
C PRO A 159 -11.95 -10.61 11.07
N ASN A 160 -13.05 -10.19 11.70
CA ASN A 160 -14.39 -10.67 11.43
C ASN A 160 -15.17 -9.79 10.45
N ASP A 161 -14.52 -8.82 9.80
CA ASP A 161 -15.13 -8.02 8.76
C ASP A 161 -15.62 -8.91 7.61
N GLU A 162 -16.92 -8.77 7.26
CA GLU A 162 -17.56 -9.65 6.27
C GLU A 162 -16.88 -9.55 4.89
N THR A 163 -16.38 -8.39 4.53
CA THR A 163 -15.68 -8.16 3.28
C THR A 163 -14.38 -8.98 3.21
N LEU A 164 -13.57 -8.91 4.28
CA LEU A 164 -12.33 -9.69 4.38
C LEU A 164 -12.61 -11.20 4.40
N LEU A 165 -13.64 -11.62 5.13
CA LEU A 165 -14.05 -13.03 5.16
C LEU A 165 -14.52 -13.52 3.78
N ASN A 166 -15.27 -12.72 3.02
CA ASN A 166 -15.73 -13.07 1.69
C ASN A 166 -14.57 -13.15 0.69
N ILE A 167 -13.60 -12.26 0.77
CA ILE A 167 -12.35 -12.32 -0.02
C ILE A 167 -11.60 -13.61 0.28
N SER A 168 -11.48 -13.99 1.55
CA SER A 168 -10.77 -15.19 1.98
C SER A 168 -11.43 -16.47 1.47
N LYS A 169 -12.76 -16.48 1.34
CA LYS A 169 -13.57 -17.60 0.85
C LYS A 169 -13.64 -17.69 -0.67
N LYS A 170 -13.02 -16.77 -1.41
CA LYS A 170 -13.05 -16.69 -2.89
C LYS A 170 -14.46 -16.54 -3.49
N ASP A 171 -15.39 -15.91 -2.78
CA ASP A 171 -16.74 -15.65 -3.27
C ASP A 171 -16.97 -14.15 -3.49
N PRO A 172 -16.58 -13.61 -4.66
CA PRO A 172 -16.72 -12.18 -4.96
C PRO A 172 -18.17 -11.73 -5.15
N HIS A 173 -19.08 -12.65 -5.47
CA HIS A 173 -20.49 -12.32 -5.74
C HIS A 173 -21.27 -12.02 -4.46
N LYS A 174 -20.92 -12.67 -3.38
CA LYS A 174 -21.59 -12.51 -2.10
C LYS A 174 -21.40 -11.11 -1.50
N PHE A 175 -20.27 -10.47 -1.77
CA PHE A 175 -20.00 -9.11 -1.34
C PHE A 175 -20.93 -8.11 -2.03
N LEU A 176 -21.09 -8.20 -3.36
CA LEU A 176 -21.93 -7.28 -4.12
C LEU A 176 -23.41 -7.36 -3.71
N LEU A 177 -23.87 -8.50 -3.26
CA LEU A 177 -25.24 -8.68 -2.76
C LEU A 177 -25.45 -8.02 -1.39
N ASN A 178 -24.46 -8.07 -0.50
CA ASN A 178 -24.55 -7.47 0.84
C ASN A 178 -24.42 -5.93 0.82
N GLU A 179 -23.83 -5.34 -0.24
CA GLU A 179 -23.75 -3.86 -0.39
C GLU A 179 -25.04 -3.25 -1.00
N ILE A 180 -25.95 -4.08 -1.51
CA ILE A 180 -27.21 -3.63 -2.14
C ILE A 180 -28.39 -3.64 -1.13
N GLU A 181 -28.26 -4.34 -0.01
CA GLU A 181 -29.21 -4.31 1.11
C GLU A 181 -28.92 -3.16 2.08
#